data_00c7dd05f827ad12fece5fde4d34fea4
#
_entry.id   00c7dd05f827ad12fece5fde4d34fea4
#
_cell.length_a   1.000
_cell.length_b   1.000
_cell.length_c   1.000
_cell.angle_alpha   90.00
_cell.angle_beta   90.00
_cell.angle_gamma   90.00
#
_symmetry.space_group_name_H-M   'P 1'
#
loop_
_entity.id
_entity.type
_entity.pdbx_description
1 polymer ?
#
loop_
_entity_poly.entity_id
_entity_poly.type
_entity_poly.pdbx_seq_one_letter_code
_entity_poly.pdbx_strand_id
1 'polypeptide(L)'
;MDNTSEPTKTFWLSKAAVQRPTTIFLMMVLLFFIGFNAYLTLPREASPEVQIPYLIVTVPYPGSSPEDVESLIIDKLETEMQNVDGLKEMSSTSTEGAGMLALEYFLGTDIDEAKTEVREVLDRIKRELPDEAEDAIITEINTADFPILTLNLSGTAG
;
A
#
# COMPACT_ATOMS: atom_id res chain seq x y z
N MET A 1 -21.75 5.23 71.35
CA MET A 1 -20.79 5.41 70.28
C MET A 1 -20.61 4.08 69.59
N ASP A 2 -21.47 3.89 68.63
CA ASP A 2 -21.55 2.61 67.90
C ASP A 2 -20.56 2.62 66.72
N ASN A 3 -19.57 1.77 66.78
CA ASN A 3 -18.55 1.66 65.76
C ASN A 3 -18.92 0.48 64.86
N THR A 4 -19.86 0.72 63.97
CA THR A 4 -20.23 -0.24 62.93
C THR A 4 -19.10 -0.34 61.91
N SER A 5 -18.18 -1.28 62.13
CA SER A 5 -17.19 -1.69 61.14
C SER A 5 -17.90 -2.48 60.02
N GLU A 6 -18.11 -1.77 58.92
CA GLU A 6 -18.54 -2.35 57.64
C GLU A 6 -17.64 -3.57 57.28
N PRO A 7 -18.19 -4.75 56.91
CA PRO A 7 -17.39 -5.85 56.45
C PRO A 7 -16.87 -5.51 55.03
N THR A 8 -15.64 -5.04 54.95
CA THR A 8 -14.93 -4.95 53.67
C THR A 8 -14.95 -6.32 53.01
N LYS A 9 -15.69 -6.44 51.90
CA LYS A 9 -15.67 -7.61 51.05
C LYS A 9 -14.24 -7.82 50.56
N THR A 10 -13.43 -8.51 51.36
CA THR A 10 -12.09 -8.91 50.96
C THR A 10 -12.23 -9.82 49.76
N PHE A 11 -11.79 -9.32 48.60
CA PHE A 11 -11.71 -10.12 47.37
C PHE A 11 -10.97 -11.41 47.70
N TRP A 12 -11.59 -12.55 47.40
CA TRP A 12 -11.01 -13.90 47.67
C TRP A 12 -9.60 -14.04 47.06
N LEU A 13 -9.33 -13.34 45.96
CA LEU A 13 -8.01 -13.20 45.32
C LEU A 13 -6.96 -12.55 46.21
N SER A 14 -7.30 -11.47 46.90
CA SER A 14 -6.39 -10.78 47.85
C SER A 14 -6.04 -11.69 49.04
N LYS A 15 -6.98 -12.46 49.54
CA LYS A 15 -6.76 -13.42 50.64
C LYS A 15 -5.87 -14.58 50.19
N ALA A 16 -6.07 -15.12 48.99
CA ALA A 16 -5.23 -16.17 48.40
C ALA A 16 -3.81 -15.69 48.15
N ALA A 17 -3.63 -14.41 47.74
CA ALA A 17 -2.33 -13.79 47.50
C ALA A 17 -1.50 -13.68 48.77
N VAL A 18 -2.10 -13.29 49.88
CA VAL A 18 -1.40 -13.14 51.17
C VAL A 18 -1.06 -14.52 51.78
N GLN A 19 -1.86 -15.54 51.53
CA GLN A 19 -1.64 -16.88 52.10
C GLN A 19 -0.60 -17.70 51.37
N ARG A 20 -0.29 -17.42 50.10
CA ARG A 20 0.70 -18.17 49.28
C ARG A 20 1.59 -17.23 48.45
N PRO A 21 2.53 -16.51 49.07
CA PRO A 21 3.36 -15.56 48.39
C PRO A 21 4.22 -16.18 47.29
N THR A 22 4.69 -17.42 47.44
CA THR A 22 5.49 -18.14 46.43
C THR A 22 4.69 -18.39 45.14
N THR A 23 3.42 -18.71 45.25
CA THR A 23 2.54 -18.96 44.08
C THR A 23 2.31 -17.66 43.30
N ILE A 24 2.11 -16.55 44.01
CA ILE A 24 1.94 -15.23 43.39
C ILE A 24 3.21 -14.79 42.70
N PHE A 25 4.38 -15.00 43.35
CA PHE A 25 5.65 -14.66 42.73
C PHE A 25 5.88 -15.46 41.43
N LEU A 26 5.59 -16.78 41.44
CA LEU A 26 5.70 -17.63 40.25
C LEU A 26 4.76 -17.15 39.13
N MET A 27 3.52 -16.81 39.48
CA MET A 27 2.53 -16.29 38.52
C MET A 27 2.96 -14.94 37.92
N MET A 28 3.55 -14.06 38.75
CA MET A 28 4.08 -12.76 38.27
C MET A 28 5.25 -12.99 37.27
N VAL A 29 6.16 -13.90 37.59
CA VAL A 29 7.28 -14.24 36.68
C VAL A 29 6.74 -14.84 35.37
N LEU A 30 5.76 -15.72 35.43
CA LEU A 30 5.12 -16.31 34.25
C LEU A 30 4.46 -15.24 33.37
N LEU A 31 3.68 -14.33 33.98
CA LEU A 31 3.06 -13.20 33.26
C LEU A 31 4.10 -12.27 32.66
N PHE A 32 5.21 -12.03 33.36
CA PHE A 32 6.31 -11.24 32.84
C PHE A 32 6.92 -11.88 31.58
N PHE A 33 7.18 -13.17 31.60
CA PHE A 33 7.72 -13.88 30.42
C PHE A 33 6.72 -13.89 29.25
N ILE A 34 5.44 -14.10 29.52
CA ILE A 34 4.40 -14.05 28.47
C ILE A 34 4.32 -12.64 27.87
N GLY A 35 4.29 -11.61 28.70
CA GLY A 35 4.26 -10.21 28.26
C GLY A 35 5.51 -9.80 27.48
N PHE A 36 6.69 -10.26 27.95
CA PHE A 36 7.95 -10.00 27.27
C PHE A 36 8.03 -10.71 25.90
N ASN A 37 7.59 -11.96 25.84
CA ASN A 37 7.51 -12.68 24.56
C ASN A 37 6.52 -12.01 23.61
N ALA A 38 5.33 -11.62 24.07
CA ALA A 38 4.35 -10.89 23.29
C ALA A 38 4.93 -9.56 22.76
N TYR A 39 5.69 -8.83 23.59
CA TYR A 39 6.36 -7.60 23.19
C TYR A 39 7.40 -7.80 22.09
N LEU A 40 8.14 -8.92 22.13
CA LEU A 40 9.15 -9.24 21.11
C LEU A 40 8.53 -9.72 19.79
N THR A 41 7.36 -10.34 19.86
CA THR A 41 6.65 -10.91 18.69
C THR A 41 5.65 -9.94 18.08
N LEU A 42 5.35 -8.82 18.75
CA LEU A 42 4.45 -7.81 18.18
C LEU A 42 5.13 -7.17 16.96
N PRO A 43 4.52 -7.25 15.76
CA PRO A 43 5.03 -6.52 14.61
C PRO A 43 5.01 -5.01 14.94
N ARG A 44 6.17 -4.36 14.83
CA ARG A 44 6.33 -2.93 15.13
C ARG A 44 5.99 -2.05 13.94
N GLU A 45 5.30 -2.60 12.96
CA GLU A 45 4.86 -1.84 11.80
C GLU A 45 3.66 -1.00 12.20
N ALA A 46 3.81 0.32 12.08
CA ALA A 46 2.84 1.31 12.54
C ALA A 46 1.53 1.32 11.73
N SER A 47 1.49 0.64 10.61
CA SER A 47 0.30 0.45 9.76
C SER A 47 0.48 -0.82 8.94
N PRO A 48 -0.58 -1.63 8.75
CA PRO A 48 -0.54 -2.60 7.67
C PRO A 48 -0.31 -1.80 6.38
N GLU A 49 0.72 -2.16 5.64
CA GLU A 49 1.01 -1.60 4.33
C GLU A 49 -0.16 -1.99 3.40
N VAL A 50 -1.17 -1.13 3.37
CA VAL A 50 -2.26 -1.26 2.41
C VAL A 50 -1.70 -0.75 1.10
N GLN A 51 -1.00 -1.60 0.40
CA GLN A 51 -0.55 -1.32 -0.96
C GLN A 51 -1.80 -1.31 -1.83
N ILE A 52 -2.20 -0.13 -2.26
CA ILE A 52 -3.17 0.00 -3.33
C ILE A 52 -2.40 -0.31 -4.62
N PRO A 53 -2.71 -1.41 -5.30
CA PRO A 53 -2.00 -1.77 -6.52
C PRO A 53 -2.33 -0.73 -7.60
N TYR A 54 -1.28 -0.05 -8.09
CA TYR A 54 -1.40 1.04 -9.03
C TYR A 54 -0.41 0.86 -10.17
N LEU A 55 -0.89 0.83 -11.41
CA LEU A 55 -0.08 0.79 -12.61
C LEU A 55 -0.26 2.08 -13.42
N ILE A 56 0.84 2.63 -13.91
CA ILE A 56 0.83 3.72 -14.87
C ILE A 56 1.37 3.23 -16.20
N VAL A 57 0.59 3.38 -17.24
CA VAL A 57 0.97 3.14 -18.63
C VAL A 57 1.23 4.50 -19.27
N THR A 58 2.44 4.70 -19.78
CA THR A 58 2.81 5.93 -20.51
C THR A 58 3.18 5.55 -21.94
N VAL A 59 2.55 6.21 -22.91
CA VAL A 59 2.86 6.06 -24.33
C VAL A 59 3.41 7.37 -24.86
N PRO A 60 4.73 7.47 -25.13
CA PRO A 60 5.30 8.65 -25.76
C PRO A 60 4.86 8.76 -27.23
N TYR A 61 4.47 9.97 -27.63
CA TYR A 61 4.11 10.30 -29.01
C TYR A 61 4.69 11.65 -29.38
N PRO A 62 5.99 11.71 -29.63
CA PRO A 62 6.70 13.00 -29.83
C PRO A 62 6.12 13.83 -30.97
N GLY A 63 5.94 15.12 -30.72
CA GLY A 63 5.46 16.07 -31.72
C GLY A 63 3.95 16.10 -31.98
N SER A 64 3.18 15.31 -31.22
CA SER A 64 1.72 15.29 -31.29
C SER A 64 1.10 16.35 -30.39
N SER A 65 -0.07 16.86 -30.78
CA SER A 65 -0.90 17.68 -29.92
C SER A 65 -1.63 16.84 -28.86
N PRO A 66 -2.09 17.42 -27.73
CA PRO A 66 -2.89 16.69 -26.75
C PRO A 66 -4.16 16.07 -27.34
N GLU A 67 -4.80 16.73 -28.31
CA GLU A 67 -5.99 16.22 -28.99
C GLU A 67 -5.69 14.99 -29.85
N ASP A 68 -4.51 14.96 -30.51
CA ASP A 68 -4.07 13.80 -31.28
C ASP A 68 -3.73 12.63 -30.35
N VAL A 69 -3.05 12.91 -29.24
CA VAL A 69 -2.75 11.91 -28.19
C VAL A 69 -4.04 11.31 -27.65
N GLU A 70 -5.04 12.13 -27.35
CA GLU A 70 -6.34 11.67 -26.85
C GLU A 70 -7.00 10.70 -27.85
N SER A 71 -7.23 11.17 -29.08
CA SER A 71 -8.01 10.43 -30.06
C SER A 71 -7.28 9.21 -30.67
N LEU A 72 -5.97 9.28 -30.83
CA LEU A 72 -5.19 8.23 -31.50
C LEU A 72 -4.60 7.21 -30.54
N ILE A 73 -4.40 7.56 -29.26
CA ILE A 73 -3.75 6.71 -28.28
C ILE A 73 -4.69 6.42 -27.13
N ILE A 74 -5.15 7.45 -26.39
CA ILE A 74 -5.89 7.26 -25.12
C ILE A 74 -7.23 6.59 -25.34
N ASP A 75 -8.03 7.00 -26.31
CA ASP A 75 -9.36 6.39 -26.59
C ASP A 75 -9.23 4.88 -26.85
N LYS A 76 -8.17 4.46 -27.55
CA LYS A 76 -7.94 3.05 -27.84
C LYS A 76 -7.47 2.28 -26.60
N LEU A 77 -6.55 2.87 -25.83
CA LEU A 77 -6.07 2.30 -24.58
C LEU A 77 -7.23 2.11 -23.60
N GLU A 78 -8.06 3.12 -23.40
CA GLU A 78 -9.22 3.04 -22.50
C GLU A 78 -10.19 1.94 -22.92
N THR A 79 -10.48 1.85 -24.21
CA THR A 79 -11.41 0.84 -24.73
C THR A 79 -10.96 -0.59 -24.44
N GLU A 80 -9.69 -0.87 -24.63
CA GLU A 80 -9.14 -2.20 -24.43
C GLU A 80 -8.85 -2.51 -22.95
N MET A 81 -8.41 -1.51 -22.18
CA MET A 81 -8.08 -1.67 -20.76
C MET A 81 -9.31 -1.80 -19.86
N GLN A 82 -10.51 -1.39 -20.30
CA GLN A 82 -11.76 -1.58 -19.56
C GLN A 82 -12.07 -3.05 -19.26
N ASN A 83 -11.52 -3.97 -20.03
CA ASN A 83 -11.77 -5.41 -19.89
C ASN A 83 -10.72 -6.13 -19.04
N VAL A 84 -9.74 -5.42 -18.46
CA VAL A 84 -8.70 -5.98 -17.61
C VAL A 84 -9.30 -6.38 -16.25
N ASP A 85 -8.97 -7.59 -15.80
CA ASP A 85 -9.51 -8.14 -14.57
C ASP A 85 -9.01 -7.38 -13.33
N GLY A 86 -9.88 -7.20 -12.35
CA GLY A 86 -9.54 -6.55 -11.07
C GLY A 86 -9.36 -5.03 -11.14
N LEU A 87 -9.64 -4.40 -12.29
CA LEU A 87 -9.60 -2.95 -12.43
C LEU A 87 -10.72 -2.30 -11.61
N LYS A 88 -10.35 -1.34 -10.76
CA LYS A 88 -11.30 -0.60 -9.92
C LYS A 88 -11.64 0.76 -10.54
N GLU A 89 -10.62 1.50 -10.95
CA GLU A 89 -10.73 2.83 -11.53
C GLU A 89 -9.64 3.04 -12.57
N MET A 90 -9.97 3.79 -13.61
CA MET A 90 -9.06 4.17 -14.68
C MET A 90 -9.14 5.68 -14.87
N SER A 91 -7.99 6.32 -14.99
CA SER A 91 -7.87 7.75 -15.25
C SER A 91 -6.82 7.99 -16.31
N SER A 92 -7.14 8.82 -17.28
CA SER A 92 -6.25 9.17 -18.38
C SER A 92 -5.83 10.63 -18.36
N THR A 93 -4.70 10.92 -18.97
CA THR A 93 -4.19 12.26 -19.15
C THR A 93 -3.46 12.34 -20.47
N SER A 94 -3.89 13.28 -21.31
CA SER A 94 -3.26 13.60 -22.60
C SER A 94 -2.45 14.88 -22.47
N THR A 95 -1.17 14.79 -22.81
CA THR A 95 -0.25 15.94 -22.83
C THR A 95 0.42 16.06 -24.19
N GLU A 96 1.09 17.19 -24.44
CA GLU A 96 1.91 17.34 -25.65
C GLU A 96 3.02 16.29 -25.67
N GLY A 97 2.99 15.42 -26.67
CA GLY A 97 4.00 14.38 -26.86
C GLY A 97 3.87 13.12 -26.01
N ALA A 98 2.83 12.95 -25.18
CA ALA A 98 2.62 11.72 -24.43
C ALA A 98 1.20 11.54 -23.92
N GLY A 99 0.72 10.28 -23.95
CA GLY A 99 -0.47 9.82 -23.26
C GLY A 99 -0.13 9.04 -22.00
N MET A 100 -0.88 9.24 -20.94
CA MET A 100 -0.71 8.54 -19.67
C MET A 100 -2.03 7.96 -19.22
N LEU A 101 -2.02 6.68 -18.84
CA LEU A 101 -3.18 5.97 -18.30
C LEU A 101 -2.82 5.39 -16.94
N ALA A 102 -3.57 5.78 -15.93
CA ALA A 102 -3.41 5.32 -14.57
C ALA A 102 -4.50 4.29 -14.26
N LEU A 103 -4.10 3.11 -13.81
CA LEU A 103 -4.94 1.96 -13.51
C LEU A 103 -4.88 1.66 -12.02
N GLU A 104 -5.99 1.84 -11.31
CA GLU A 104 -6.14 1.46 -9.91
C GLU A 104 -6.87 0.11 -9.83
N TYR A 105 -6.29 -0.83 -9.09
CA TYR A 105 -6.86 -2.17 -8.92
C TYR A 105 -7.49 -2.33 -7.53
N PHE A 106 -8.37 -3.33 -7.39
CA PHE A 106 -8.90 -3.68 -6.07
C PHE A 106 -7.80 -4.23 -5.16
N LEU A 107 -7.96 -3.98 -3.85
CA LEU A 107 -7.07 -4.54 -2.84
C LEU A 107 -7.04 -6.07 -2.90
N GLY A 108 -5.83 -6.64 -2.94
CA GLY A 108 -5.61 -8.08 -3.04
C GLY A 108 -5.47 -8.60 -4.46
N THR A 109 -5.55 -7.74 -5.49
CA THR A 109 -5.18 -8.10 -6.85
C THR A 109 -3.66 -8.34 -6.93
N ASP A 110 -3.25 -9.42 -7.58
CA ASP A 110 -1.84 -9.70 -7.84
C ASP A 110 -1.33 -8.72 -8.91
N ILE A 111 -0.42 -7.83 -8.51
CA ILE A 111 0.07 -6.77 -9.38
C ILE A 111 0.95 -7.29 -10.53
N ASP A 112 1.64 -8.42 -10.33
CA ASP A 112 2.47 -9.02 -11.36
C ASP A 112 1.59 -9.68 -12.44
N GLU A 113 0.47 -10.29 -12.05
CA GLU A 113 -0.53 -10.83 -12.96
C GLU A 113 -1.20 -9.68 -13.75
N ALA A 114 -1.67 -8.64 -13.06
CA ALA A 114 -2.27 -7.44 -13.67
C ALA A 114 -1.30 -6.77 -14.67
N LYS A 115 -0.02 -6.65 -14.32
CA LYS A 115 1.03 -6.09 -15.20
C LYS A 115 1.27 -6.95 -16.44
N THR A 116 1.14 -8.26 -16.30
CA THR A 116 1.26 -9.19 -17.45
C THR A 116 0.08 -9.03 -18.39
N GLU A 117 -1.14 -8.96 -17.85
CA GLU A 117 -2.36 -8.74 -18.62
C GLU A 117 -2.34 -7.39 -19.36
N VAL A 118 -1.95 -6.30 -18.67
CA VAL A 118 -1.77 -4.98 -19.28
C VAL A 118 -0.76 -5.04 -20.43
N ARG A 119 0.34 -5.75 -20.26
CA ARG A 119 1.34 -5.93 -21.32
C ARG A 119 0.77 -6.67 -22.53
N GLU A 120 -0.03 -7.72 -22.32
CA GLU A 120 -0.68 -8.45 -23.40
C GLU A 120 -1.67 -7.59 -24.19
N VAL A 121 -2.42 -6.73 -23.47
CA VAL A 121 -3.31 -5.75 -24.11
C VAL A 121 -2.51 -4.76 -24.95
N LEU A 122 -1.44 -4.19 -24.39
CA LEU A 122 -0.56 -3.25 -25.11
C LEU A 122 0.05 -3.88 -26.37
N ASP A 123 0.51 -5.10 -26.30
CA ASP A 123 1.07 -5.82 -27.46
C ASP A 123 0.01 -6.07 -28.55
N ARG A 124 -1.25 -6.26 -28.17
CA ARG A 124 -2.37 -6.43 -29.08
C ARG A 124 -2.67 -5.15 -29.83
N ILE A 125 -2.78 -4.03 -29.13
CA ILE A 125 -3.15 -2.73 -29.70
C ILE A 125 -1.98 -2.02 -30.40
N LYS A 126 -0.74 -2.46 -30.18
CA LYS A 126 0.47 -1.84 -30.76
C LYS A 126 0.35 -1.64 -32.28
N ARG A 127 -0.36 -2.53 -32.99
CA ARG A 127 -0.56 -2.43 -34.43
C ARG A 127 -1.62 -1.40 -34.86
N GLU A 128 -2.41 -0.94 -33.91
CA GLU A 128 -3.47 0.05 -34.13
C GLU A 128 -3.03 1.46 -33.74
N LEU A 129 -1.91 1.57 -33.03
CA LEU A 129 -1.29 2.84 -32.68
C LEU A 129 -0.55 3.43 -33.90
N PRO A 130 -0.38 4.77 -33.95
CA PRO A 130 0.44 5.39 -34.98
C PRO A 130 1.88 4.87 -34.99
N ASP A 131 2.49 4.77 -36.18
CA ASP A 131 3.88 4.30 -36.34
C ASP A 131 4.91 5.19 -35.62
N GLU A 132 4.57 6.46 -35.38
CA GLU A 132 5.40 7.44 -34.68
C GLU A 132 5.28 7.37 -33.16
N ALA A 133 4.30 6.61 -32.64
CA ALA A 133 4.17 6.36 -31.21
C ALA A 133 5.26 5.39 -30.75
N GLU A 134 5.93 5.73 -29.66
CA GLU A 134 6.93 4.86 -29.06
C GLU A 134 6.30 3.73 -28.24
N ASP A 135 7.11 2.76 -27.85
CA ASP A 135 6.65 1.63 -27.04
C ASP A 135 6.13 2.10 -25.66
N ALA A 136 5.01 1.55 -25.25
CA ALA A 136 4.39 1.84 -23.96
C ALA A 136 5.29 1.43 -22.80
N ILE A 137 5.41 2.30 -21.81
CA ILE A 137 6.17 2.08 -20.58
C ILE A 137 5.19 1.80 -19.44
N ILE A 138 5.30 0.64 -18.80
CA ILE A 138 4.50 0.29 -17.63
C ILE A 138 5.33 0.57 -16.38
N THR A 139 4.83 1.43 -15.51
CA THR A 139 5.45 1.77 -14.22
C THR A 139 4.51 1.37 -13.10
N GLU A 140 5.02 0.58 -12.16
CA GLU A 140 4.33 0.25 -10.91
C GLU A 140 4.62 1.36 -9.88
N ILE A 141 3.56 1.85 -9.24
CA ILE A 141 3.72 2.77 -8.11
C ILE A 141 3.53 1.97 -6.83
N ASN A 142 4.63 1.75 -6.13
CA ASN A 142 4.59 1.25 -4.78
C ASN A 142 4.64 2.44 -3.81
N THR A 143 3.60 2.59 -2.99
CA THR A 143 3.53 3.68 -1.99
C THR A 143 4.64 3.58 -0.94
N ALA A 144 5.28 2.42 -0.80
CA ALA A 144 6.44 2.22 0.07
C ALA A 144 7.72 2.91 -0.44
N ASP A 145 7.81 3.19 -1.74
CA ASP A 145 9.02 3.74 -2.38
C ASP A 145 9.08 5.28 -2.35
N PHE A 146 8.09 5.96 -1.76
CA PHE A 146 8.15 7.40 -1.62
C PHE A 146 9.23 7.81 -0.62
N PRO A 147 10.28 8.55 -1.07
CA PRO A 147 11.32 9.04 -0.18
C PRO A 147 10.72 10.01 0.84
N ILE A 148 10.76 9.64 2.11
CA ILE A 148 10.27 10.47 3.23
C ILE A 148 11.19 11.64 3.57
N LEU A 149 12.41 11.67 3.01
CA LEU A 149 13.39 12.72 3.25
C LEU A 149 14.30 12.93 2.03
N THR A 150 14.35 14.15 1.52
CA THR A 150 15.34 14.57 0.52
C THR A 150 16.28 15.59 1.15
N LEU A 151 17.55 15.24 1.34
CA LEU A 151 18.60 16.12 1.87
C LEU A 151 19.40 16.72 0.70
N ASN A 152 19.22 18.02 0.45
CA ASN A 152 20.08 18.77 -0.49
C ASN A 152 21.26 19.38 0.25
N LEU A 153 22.46 18.84 0.02
CA LEU A 153 23.71 19.39 0.53
C LEU A 153 24.35 20.29 -0.56
N SER A 154 24.26 21.60 -0.41
CA SER A 154 25.01 22.55 -1.22
C SER A 154 26.28 22.95 -0.48
N GLY A 155 27.45 22.48 -0.95
CA GLY A 155 28.74 22.91 -0.47
C GLY A 155 29.30 24.00 -1.36
N THR A 156 29.67 25.16 -0.79
CA THR A 156 30.51 26.14 -1.48
C THR A 156 31.94 25.66 -1.34
N ALA A 157 32.52 25.17 -2.45
CA ALA A 157 33.95 24.95 -2.53
C ALA A 157 34.63 26.31 -2.56
N GLY A 158 35.35 26.68 -1.48
CA GLY A 158 36.24 27.80 -1.40
C GLY A 158 37.62 27.50 -2.00
#